data_c0a88f5e0962b0f89ecfdc9c485f4370
#
_entry.id   c0a88f5e0962b0f89ecfdc9c485f4370
#
_cell.length_a   1.000
_cell.length_b   1.000
_cell.length_c   1.000
_cell.angle_alpha   90.00
_cell.angle_beta   90.00
_cell.angle_gamma   90.00
#
_symmetry.space_group_name_H-M   'P 1'
#
loop_
_entity.id
_entity.type
_entity.pdbx_description
1 polymer ?
#
loop_
_entity_poly.entity_id
_entity_poly.type
_entity_poly.pdbx_seq_one_letter_code
_entity_poly.pdbx_strand_id
1 'polypeptide(L)'
;MDMNAMKGTQSIAFSESPYLISAGSVAGKKEGEGPLGKYFDIASEDDLFGEKTWELAEGTMQKLACKLALKNAGVQPEEVRYLFGGDLLRQGIATSMGAEELQIPVFGLFGACSTSGEALALAAMTVAAGYGDLVLAATSSHFGSAEKEFRFPLGYANQRPLSSTWTVTGSGAFLVGKKKSRVRISGVTIGKIVDYGLKDSQNMGACMAPAACDTILQNLMDFGRDEKDYDRIITGDLGYVGQSILFDLLRKKGLDIKENHMDCGMTIFDQQTQHTNSGGSGCGCAAITLAAYIMPQLISGEWKRILFVPTGALMSTVSFNEGESVPGIAHGIVLEHC
;
A
#
# COMPACT_ATOMS: atom_id res chain seq x y z
N MET A 1 21.56 -17.85 -15.80
CA MET A 1 20.34 -17.50 -15.04
C MET A 1 20.24 -18.47 -13.89
N ASP A 2 20.32 -17.96 -12.70
CA ASP A 2 20.14 -18.79 -11.51
C ASP A 2 18.66 -19.21 -11.47
N MET A 3 18.36 -20.47 -11.76
CA MET A 3 17.00 -21.00 -11.93
C MET A 3 16.23 -21.11 -10.60
N ASN A 4 16.66 -20.44 -9.53
CA ASN A 4 16.08 -20.59 -8.21
C ASN A 4 15.60 -19.27 -7.59
N ALA A 5 14.97 -18.40 -8.41
CA ALA A 5 14.31 -17.20 -7.91
C ALA A 5 13.10 -17.53 -7.02
N MET A 6 12.43 -18.67 -7.29
CA MET A 6 11.31 -19.13 -6.45
C MET A 6 11.82 -19.57 -5.08
N LYS A 7 11.18 -19.08 -4.02
CA LYS A 7 11.41 -19.48 -2.64
C LYS A 7 10.13 -20.03 -2.05
N GLY A 8 10.18 -21.25 -1.54
CA GLY A 8 9.02 -21.94 -0.98
C GLY A 8 7.84 -21.97 -1.97
N THR A 9 6.66 -21.55 -1.52
CA THR A 9 5.41 -21.69 -2.29
C THR A 9 4.85 -20.37 -2.83
N GLN A 10 5.23 -19.21 -2.25
CA GLN A 10 4.64 -17.90 -2.58
C GLN A 10 5.66 -16.80 -2.83
N SER A 11 6.95 -17.06 -2.53
CA SER A 11 7.96 -16.01 -2.55
C SER A 11 8.92 -16.09 -3.73
N ILE A 12 9.46 -14.94 -4.08
CA ILE A 12 10.51 -14.78 -5.08
C ILE A 12 11.67 -14.01 -4.43
N ALA A 13 12.88 -14.54 -4.52
CA ALA A 13 14.10 -13.81 -4.19
C ALA A 13 14.77 -13.37 -5.49
N PHE A 14 15.03 -12.08 -5.65
CA PHE A 14 15.64 -11.57 -6.87
C PHE A 14 17.16 -11.74 -6.80
N SER A 15 17.75 -12.51 -7.74
CA SER A 15 19.20 -12.64 -7.90
C SER A 15 19.84 -11.30 -8.28
N GLU A 16 19.19 -10.57 -9.18
CA GLU A 16 19.47 -9.17 -9.49
C GLU A 16 18.31 -8.32 -8.99
N SER A 17 18.51 -7.77 -7.79
CA SER A 17 17.45 -7.00 -7.12
C SER A 17 17.13 -5.72 -7.87
N PRO A 18 15.86 -5.43 -8.16
CA PRO A 18 15.43 -4.09 -8.56
C PRO A 18 15.59 -3.10 -7.41
N TYR A 19 15.65 -1.82 -7.75
CA TYR A 19 15.83 -0.74 -6.79
C TYR A 19 14.63 0.21 -6.82
N LEU A 20 14.25 0.72 -5.65
CA LEU A 20 13.44 1.92 -5.54
C LEU A 20 14.35 3.13 -5.82
N ILE A 21 14.22 3.71 -7.02
CA ILE A 21 15.08 4.81 -7.47
C ILE A 21 14.63 6.12 -6.85
N SER A 22 13.32 6.35 -6.83
CA SER A 22 12.68 7.55 -6.29
C SER A 22 11.25 7.25 -5.88
N ALA A 23 10.66 8.20 -5.16
CA ALA A 23 9.24 8.20 -4.85
C ALA A 23 8.67 9.62 -4.94
N GLY A 24 7.33 9.69 -4.97
CA GLY A 24 6.57 10.92 -4.81
C GLY A 24 5.38 10.66 -3.91
N SER A 25 5.06 11.61 -3.03
CA SER A 25 3.95 11.53 -2.08
C SER A 25 3.08 12.77 -2.14
N VAL A 26 1.79 12.58 -2.33
CA VAL A 26 0.77 13.65 -2.33
C VAL A 26 -0.32 13.28 -1.36
N ALA A 27 -0.66 14.18 -0.45
CA ALA A 27 -1.62 13.96 0.62
C ALA A 27 -2.68 15.07 0.66
N GLY A 28 -3.86 14.75 1.18
CA GLY A 28 -4.92 15.70 1.47
C GLY A 28 -4.67 16.48 2.75
N LYS A 29 -5.60 17.38 3.05
CA LYS A 29 -5.51 18.28 4.20
C LYS A 29 -5.43 17.52 5.52
N LYS A 30 -6.33 16.57 5.75
CA LYS A 30 -6.38 15.82 7.01
C LYS A 30 -5.09 15.04 7.28
N GLU A 31 -4.51 14.46 6.26
CA GLU A 31 -3.22 13.76 6.31
C GLU A 31 -2.07 14.74 6.57
N GLY A 32 -2.13 15.93 5.94
CA GLY A 32 -1.19 17.02 6.17
C GLY A 32 -1.18 17.57 7.60
N GLU A 33 -2.33 17.53 8.28
CA GLU A 33 -2.48 17.90 9.70
C GLU A 33 -2.04 16.77 10.66
N GLY A 34 -1.76 15.57 10.13
CA GLY A 34 -1.36 14.40 10.91
C GLY A 34 0.14 14.37 11.25
N PRO A 35 0.57 13.34 12.02
CA PRO A 35 1.96 13.20 12.47
C PRO A 35 2.99 13.16 11.32
N LEU A 36 2.58 12.70 10.14
CA LEU A 36 3.44 12.59 8.96
C LEU A 36 3.38 13.80 8.03
N GLY A 37 2.55 14.81 8.30
CA GLY A 37 2.28 15.93 7.39
C GLY A 37 3.53 16.63 6.86
N LYS A 38 4.55 16.83 7.72
CA LYS A 38 5.81 17.49 7.36
C LYS A 38 6.72 16.68 6.43
N TYR A 39 6.42 15.41 6.21
CA TYR A 39 7.24 14.51 5.38
C TYR A 39 6.69 14.35 3.96
N PHE A 40 5.42 14.71 3.70
CA PHE A 40 4.85 14.61 2.36
C PHE A 40 5.46 15.64 1.42
N ASP A 41 5.70 15.27 0.16
CA ASP A 41 6.18 16.20 -0.87
C ASP A 41 5.15 17.31 -1.13
N ILE A 42 3.87 16.93 -1.14
CA ILE A 42 2.73 17.85 -1.24
C ILE A 42 1.68 17.42 -0.20
N ALA A 43 1.25 18.37 0.64
CA ALA A 43 0.04 18.27 1.44
C ALA A 43 -0.91 19.40 1.01
N SER A 44 -2.03 19.05 0.39
CA SER A 44 -2.97 20.04 -0.17
C SER A 44 -3.94 20.52 0.90
N GLU A 45 -4.20 21.82 0.95
CA GLU A 45 -5.28 22.41 1.76
C GLU A 45 -6.66 22.24 1.11
N ASP A 46 -6.70 21.91 -0.19
CA ASP A 46 -7.88 21.65 -0.97
C ASP A 46 -7.95 20.16 -1.34
N ASP A 47 -8.89 19.42 -0.75
CA ASP A 47 -9.09 18.00 -1.03
C ASP A 47 -9.65 17.75 -2.45
N LEU A 48 -10.13 18.78 -3.15
CA LEU A 48 -10.50 18.70 -4.56
C LEU A 48 -9.32 18.90 -5.51
N PHE A 49 -8.15 19.32 -5.02
CA PHE A 49 -6.98 19.59 -5.86
C PHE A 49 -7.26 20.51 -7.06
N GLY A 50 -8.19 21.45 -6.89
CA GLY A 50 -8.66 22.37 -7.94
C GLY A 50 -9.65 21.74 -8.93
N GLU A 51 -10.05 20.50 -8.77
CA GLU A 51 -10.94 19.75 -9.66
C GLU A 51 -12.42 19.91 -9.28
N LYS A 52 -13.32 19.46 -10.17
CA LYS A 52 -14.76 19.59 -9.98
C LYS A 52 -15.41 18.38 -9.30
N THR A 53 -14.74 17.24 -9.31
CA THR A 53 -15.24 15.97 -8.75
C THR A 53 -14.17 15.26 -7.97
N TRP A 54 -14.57 14.41 -7.02
CA TRP A 54 -13.65 13.63 -6.19
C TRP A 54 -12.81 12.63 -7.01
N GLU A 55 -13.38 12.08 -8.08
CA GLU A 55 -12.68 11.14 -8.96
C GLU A 55 -11.58 11.85 -9.76
N LEU A 56 -11.85 13.04 -10.29
CA LEU A 56 -10.85 13.88 -10.96
C LEU A 56 -9.77 14.33 -9.97
N ALA A 57 -10.16 14.72 -8.75
CA ALA A 57 -9.24 15.10 -7.68
C ALA A 57 -8.26 13.96 -7.36
N GLU A 58 -8.77 12.73 -7.22
CA GLU A 58 -7.94 11.54 -6.98
C GLU A 58 -7.02 11.25 -8.17
N GLY A 59 -7.51 11.34 -9.40
CA GLY A 59 -6.68 11.19 -10.61
C GLY A 59 -5.58 12.25 -10.69
N THR A 60 -5.90 13.50 -10.40
CA THR A 60 -4.91 14.60 -10.35
C THR A 60 -3.86 14.38 -9.26
N MET A 61 -4.26 13.91 -8.08
CA MET A 61 -3.35 13.56 -7.00
C MET A 61 -2.40 12.43 -7.42
N GLN A 62 -2.89 11.37 -8.07
CA GLN A 62 -2.07 10.26 -8.55
C GLN A 62 -1.09 10.71 -9.64
N LYS A 63 -1.55 11.53 -10.58
CA LYS A 63 -0.69 12.15 -11.61
C LYS A 63 0.43 12.98 -10.98
N LEU A 64 0.14 13.79 -9.97
CA LEU A 64 1.13 14.59 -9.26
C LEU A 64 2.17 13.71 -8.57
N ALA A 65 1.77 12.64 -7.89
CA ALA A 65 2.69 11.71 -7.26
C ALA A 65 3.64 11.05 -8.29
N CYS A 66 3.11 10.62 -9.45
CA CYS A 66 3.92 10.10 -10.55
C CYS A 66 4.92 11.14 -11.08
N LYS A 67 4.46 12.37 -11.34
CA LYS A 67 5.34 13.46 -11.79
C LYS A 67 6.44 13.78 -10.77
N LEU A 68 6.14 13.72 -9.48
CA LEU A 68 7.15 13.89 -8.42
C LEU A 68 8.18 12.77 -8.43
N ALA A 69 7.74 11.52 -8.51
CA ALA A 69 8.66 10.37 -8.58
C ALA A 69 9.60 10.47 -9.79
N LEU A 70 9.08 10.83 -10.96
CA LEU A 70 9.88 11.04 -12.17
C LEU A 70 10.86 12.22 -12.02
N LYS A 71 10.38 13.35 -11.54
CA LYS A 71 11.19 14.55 -11.28
C LYS A 71 12.34 14.27 -10.32
N ASN A 72 12.06 13.57 -9.21
CA ASN A 72 13.07 13.24 -8.19
C ASN A 72 14.16 12.29 -8.73
N ALA A 73 13.86 11.50 -9.77
CA ALA A 73 14.83 10.68 -10.47
C ALA A 73 15.54 11.38 -11.65
N GLY A 74 15.03 12.53 -12.11
CA GLY A 74 15.46 13.18 -13.33
C GLY A 74 15.12 12.40 -14.60
N VAL A 75 13.99 11.68 -14.59
CA VAL A 75 13.52 10.76 -15.67
C VAL A 75 12.30 11.38 -16.34
N GLN A 76 12.20 11.23 -17.67
CA GLN A 76 11.03 11.65 -18.44
C GLN A 76 10.02 10.48 -18.57
N PRO A 77 8.71 10.76 -18.74
CA PRO A 77 7.70 9.71 -18.89
C PRO A 77 8.01 8.70 -20.00
N GLU A 78 8.58 9.14 -21.11
CA GLU A 78 8.92 8.33 -22.28
C GLU A 78 9.99 7.28 -21.98
N GLU A 79 10.77 7.44 -20.91
CA GLU A 79 11.80 6.48 -20.48
C GLU A 79 11.20 5.34 -19.65
N VAL A 80 9.94 5.49 -19.20
CA VAL A 80 9.25 4.52 -18.36
C VAL A 80 8.52 3.51 -19.23
N ARG A 81 8.80 2.23 -19.03
CA ARG A 81 8.22 1.16 -19.85
C ARG A 81 6.76 0.89 -19.57
N TYR A 82 6.38 0.84 -18.27
CA TYR A 82 5.03 0.55 -17.79
C TYR A 82 4.71 1.33 -16.52
N LEU A 83 3.43 1.59 -16.33
CA LEU A 83 2.84 2.00 -15.06
C LEU A 83 1.94 0.86 -14.55
N PHE A 84 2.23 0.35 -13.37
CA PHE A 84 1.30 -0.47 -12.59
C PHE A 84 0.57 0.45 -11.63
N GLY A 85 -0.71 0.69 -11.89
CA GLY A 85 -1.51 1.66 -11.14
C GLY A 85 -2.82 1.09 -10.64
N GLY A 86 -3.31 1.62 -9.53
CA GLY A 86 -4.61 1.26 -9.00
C GLY A 86 -5.14 2.22 -7.96
N ASP A 87 -6.41 2.09 -7.68
CA ASP A 87 -7.18 2.88 -6.72
C ASP A 87 -8.27 2.00 -6.09
N LEU A 88 -9.15 2.58 -5.27
CA LEU A 88 -10.25 1.85 -4.62
C LEU A 88 -11.56 1.89 -5.40
N LEU A 89 -11.61 2.59 -6.53
CA LEU A 89 -12.84 2.79 -7.29
C LEU A 89 -13.07 1.66 -8.29
N ARG A 90 -14.31 1.46 -8.66
CA ARG A 90 -14.68 0.52 -9.71
C ARG A 90 -13.99 0.88 -11.01
N GLN A 91 -13.50 -0.14 -11.71
CA GLN A 91 -12.76 -0.08 -12.96
C GLN A 91 -11.45 0.75 -12.90
N GLY A 92 -10.98 1.16 -11.72
CA GLY A 92 -9.77 1.97 -11.61
C GLY A 92 -9.88 3.31 -12.32
N ILE A 93 -11.01 4.02 -12.12
CA ILE A 93 -11.31 5.24 -12.88
C ILE A 93 -10.37 6.39 -12.52
N ALA A 94 -9.98 6.54 -11.25
CA ALA A 94 -9.06 7.58 -10.84
C ALA A 94 -7.67 7.35 -11.45
N THR A 95 -7.19 6.10 -11.44
CA THR A 95 -5.95 5.71 -12.11
C THR A 95 -5.98 5.97 -13.61
N SER A 96 -7.10 5.65 -14.27
CA SER A 96 -7.26 5.89 -15.70
C SER A 96 -7.15 7.38 -16.05
N MET A 97 -7.83 8.24 -15.27
CA MET A 97 -7.79 9.69 -15.44
C MET A 97 -6.41 10.28 -15.11
N GLY A 98 -5.76 9.78 -14.04
CA GLY A 98 -4.44 10.24 -13.62
C GLY A 98 -3.31 9.83 -14.58
N ALA A 99 -3.40 8.65 -15.17
CA ALA A 99 -2.40 8.10 -16.06
C ALA A 99 -2.48 8.63 -17.49
N GLU A 100 -3.65 9.09 -17.95
CA GLU A 100 -3.88 9.53 -19.33
C GLU A 100 -2.82 10.53 -19.81
N GLU A 101 -2.58 11.58 -19.05
CA GLU A 101 -1.64 12.65 -19.42
C GLU A 101 -0.16 12.18 -19.42
N LEU A 102 0.17 11.11 -18.70
CA LEU A 102 1.54 10.60 -18.62
C LEU A 102 1.94 9.84 -19.89
N GLN A 103 0.99 9.37 -20.67
CA GLN A 103 1.19 8.59 -21.92
C GLN A 103 2.10 7.37 -21.76
N ILE A 104 2.17 6.81 -20.55
CA ILE A 104 2.89 5.58 -20.22
C ILE A 104 1.93 4.40 -20.36
N PRO A 105 2.32 3.26 -21.00
CA PRO A 105 1.49 2.05 -21.02
C PRO A 105 1.12 1.58 -19.62
N VAL A 106 -0.17 1.34 -19.36
CA VAL A 106 -0.74 1.12 -18.02
C VAL A 106 -1.29 -0.29 -17.84
N PHE A 107 -0.98 -0.88 -16.69
CA PHE A 107 -1.72 -2.02 -16.14
C PHE A 107 -2.56 -1.51 -14.96
N GLY A 108 -3.89 -1.59 -15.09
CA GLY A 108 -4.82 -1.29 -14.01
C GLY A 108 -4.91 -2.49 -13.05
N LEU A 109 -4.69 -2.24 -11.77
CA LEU A 109 -4.65 -3.26 -10.71
C LEU A 109 -5.78 -3.02 -9.71
N PHE A 110 -6.26 -4.10 -9.08
CA PHE A 110 -7.22 -4.02 -7.99
C PHE A 110 -7.03 -5.13 -6.97
N GLY A 111 -6.37 -4.79 -5.87
CA GLY A 111 -6.25 -5.60 -4.66
C GLY A 111 -6.81 -4.87 -3.42
N ALA A 112 -7.82 -4.00 -3.61
CA ALA A 112 -8.30 -3.08 -2.59
C ALA A 112 -7.14 -2.28 -1.96
N CYS A 113 -7.06 -2.15 -0.63
CA CYS A 113 -5.98 -1.40 0.02
C CYS A 113 -4.59 -2.03 -0.19
N SER A 114 -4.48 -3.32 -0.56
CA SER A 114 -3.20 -3.99 -0.83
C SER A 114 -2.59 -3.67 -2.20
N THR A 115 -3.29 -2.92 -3.05
CA THR A 115 -2.87 -2.62 -4.43
C THR A 115 -1.47 -1.98 -4.50
N SER A 116 -1.05 -1.23 -3.46
CA SER A 116 0.32 -0.69 -3.40
C SER A 116 1.40 -1.78 -3.33
N GLY A 117 1.14 -2.87 -2.60
CA GLY A 117 2.02 -4.05 -2.56
C GLY A 117 1.98 -4.84 -3.86
N GLU A 118 0.79 -5.01 -4.45
CA GLU A 118 0.60 -5.65 -5.74
C GLU A 118 1.39 -4.91 -6.84
N ALA A 119 1.23 -3.58 -6.93
CA ALA A 119 1.93 -2.74 -7.90
C ALA A 119 3.46 -2.82 -7.75
N LEU A 120 3.98 -2.73 -6.53
CA LEU A 120 5.41 -2.84 -6.25
C LEU A 120 5.96 -4.23 -6.57
N ALA A 121 5.22 -5.29 -6.24
CA ALA A 121 5.62 -6.66 -6.56
C ALA A 121 5.72 -6.86 -8.08
N LEU A 122 4.71 -6.45 -8.84
CA LEU A 122 4.69 -6.57 -10.30
C LEU A 122 5.76 -5.70 -10.95
N ALA A 123 5.98 -4.47 -10.48
CA ALA A 123 7.06 -3.62 -10.97
C ALA A 123 8.43 -4.27 -10.74
N ALA A 124 8.68 -4.81 -9.54
CA ALA A 124 9.93 -5.50 -9.23
C ALA A 124 10.13 -6.75 -10.10
N MET A 125 9.11 -7.59 -10.25
CA MET A 125 9.15 -8.78 -11.11
C MET A 125 9.43 -8.41 -12.57
N THR A 126 8.79 -7.35 -13.07
CA THR A 126 8.97 -6.85 -14.45
C THR A 126 10.41 -6.40 -14.70
N VAL A 127 10.98 -5.63 -13.76
CA VAL A 127 12.37 -5.16 -13.87
C VAL A 127 13.37 -6.32 -13.75
N ALA A 128 13.18 -7.22 -12.77
CA ALA A 128 14.05 -8.38 -12.57
C ALA A 128 14.02 -9.35 -13.76
N ALA A 129 12.86 -9.51 -14.40
CA ALA A 129 12.72 -10.34 -15.61
C ALA A 129 13.26 -9.68 -16.88
N GLY A 130 13.62 -8.40 -16.83
CA GLY A 130 14.14 -7.66 -17.99
C GLY A 130 13.07 -7.18 -18.96
N TYR A 131 11.79 -7.15 -18.57
CA TYR A 131 10.69 -6.64 -19.39
C TYR A 131 10.55 -5.12 -19.36
N GLY A 132 11.29 -4.44 -18.49
CA GLY A 132 11.40 -3.00 -18.39
C GLY A 132 12.62 -2.60 -17.57
N ASP A 133 13.32 -1.56 -17.98
CA ASP A 133 14.47 -1.03 -17.22
C ASP A 133 14.03 -0.04 -16.15
N LEU A 134 12.93 0.69 -16.43
CA LEU A 134 12.25 1.62 -15.55
C LEU A 134 10.75 1.38 -15.60
N VAL A 135 10.13 1.25 -14.45
CA VAL A 135 8.70 0.96 -14.27
C VAL A 135 8.17 1.81 -13.12
N LEU A 136 7.00 2.40 -13.30
CA LEU A 136 6.28 3.08 -12.22
C LEU A 136 5.31 2.13 -11.52
N ALA A 137 5.22 2.25 -10.20
CA ALA A 137 4.15 1.71 -9.37
C ALA A 137 3.46 2.87 -8.66
N ALA A 138 2.16 3.05 -8.84
CA ALA A 138 1.43 4.17 -8.24
C ALA A 138 0.05 3.75 -7.76
N THR A 139 -0.31 4.18 -6.55
CA THR A 139 -1.65 3.93 -6.02
C THR A 139 -2.19 5.15 -5.28
N SER A 140 -3.50 5.30 -5.31
CA SER A 140 -4.21 6.39 -4.66
C SER A 140 -5.45 5.89 -3.93
N SER A 141 -5.88 6.65 -2.96
CA SER A 141 -7.22 6.60 -2.41
C SER A 141 -7.66 8.02 -2.03
N HIS A 142 -8.96 8.27 -2.07
CA HIS A 142 -9.51 9.56 -1.71
C HIS A 142 -10.79 9.34 -0.89
N PHE A 143 -10.91 10.03 0.25
CA PHE A 143 -12.06 9.87 1.14
C PHE A 143 -13.39 10.08 0.41
N GLY A 144 -13.52 11.19 -0.33
CA GLY A 144 -14.76 11.57 -0.98
C GLY A 144 -15.20 10.65 -2.12
N SER A 145 -14.26 10.06 -2.88
CA SER A 145 -14.54 9.11 -3.96
C SER A 145 -14.77 7.69 -3.42
N ALA A 146 -13.89 7.19 -2.56
CA ALA A 146 -13.90 5.78 -2.13
C ALA A 146 -14.98 5.47 -1.08
N GLU A 147 -15.24 6.36 -0.12
CA GLU A 147 -16.17 6.08 0.98
C GLU A 147 -17.61 5.77 0.47
N LYS A 148 -18.04 6.42 -0.61
CA LYS A 148 -19.34 6.15 -1.22
C LYS A 148 -19.45 4.76 -1.86
N GLU A 149 -18.34 4.10 -2.17
CA GLU A 149 -18.32 2.77 -2.77
C GLU A 149 -18.65 1.67 -1.75
N PHE A 150 -18.33 1.87 -0.48
CA PHE A 150 -18.53 0.86 0.55
C PHE A 150 -19.31 1.33 1.79
N ARG A 151 -19.56 2.63 1.96
CA ARG A 151 -20.41 3.19 3.01
C ARG A 151 -21.64 3.85 2.41
N PHE A 152 -22.67 3.08 2.23
CA PHE A 152 -23.92 3.57 1.66
C PHE A 152 -25.10 3.37 2.62
N PRO A 153 -25.99 4.34 2.78
CA PRO A 153 -25.90 5.69 2.21
C PRO A 153 -24.85 6.57 2.87
N LEU A 154 -24.16 7.40 2.08
CA LEU A 154 -23.06 8.25 2.54
C LEU A 154 -23.45 9.25 3.64
N GLY A 155 -24.73 9.64 3.68
CA GLY A 155 -25.27 10.49 4.76
C GLY A 155 -25.11 9.94 6.17
N TYR A 156 -24.88 8.63 6.31
CA TYR A 156 -24.57 7.97 7.58
C TYR A 156 -23.10 7.70 7.81
N ALA A 157 -22.22 8.16 6.91
CA ALA A 157 -20.78 7.92 7.01
C ALA A 157 -20.13 8.52 8.28
N ASN A 158 -20.79 9.46 8.95
CA ASN A 158 -20.39 10.00 10.24
C ASN A 158 -20.72 9.08 11.43
N GLN A 159 -21.59 8.09 11.24
CA GLN A 159 -21.93 7.08 12.26
C GLN A 159 -20.96 5.90 12.16
N ARG A 160 -19.74 6.13 12.62
CA ARG A 160 -18.65 5.15 12.49
C ARG A 160 -18.45 4.37 13.79
N PRO A 161 -18.47 3.02 13.78
CA PRO A 161 -18.07 2.25 14.95
C PRO A 161 -16.57 2.45 15.21
N LEU A 162 -16.13 2.22 16.45
CA LEU A 162 -14.73 2.36 16.84
C LEU A 162 -13.77 1.43 16.09
N SER A 163 -14.29 0.36 15.49
CA SER A 163 -13.53 -0.57 14.62
C SER A 163 -13.28 -0.03 13.22
N SER A 164 -14.01 1.01 12.79
CA SER A 164 -13.85 1.56 11.44
C SER A 164 -12.58 2.37 11.29
N THR A 165 -12.04 2.38 10.09
CA THR A 165 -10.90 3.20 9.67
C THR A 165 -11.35 4.40 8.85
N TRP A 166 -10.48 5.38 8.68
CA TRP A 166 -10.68 6.55 7.85
C TRP A 166 -9.95 6.38 6.51
N THR A 167 -10.65 6.47 5.39
CA THR A 167 -9.99 6.40 4.08
C THR A 167 -9.05 7.59 3.91
N VAL A 168 -7.78 7.29 3.68
CA VAL A 168 -6.72 8.28 3.46
C VAL A 168 -6.91 8.93 2.09
N THR A 169 -6.85 10.26 2.06
CA THR A 169 -6.72 11.03 0.83
C THR A 169 -5.24 11.18 0.53
N GLY A 170 -4.73 10.32 -0.36
CA GLY A 170 -3.31 10.30 -0.66
C GLY A 170 -2.95 9.45 -1.86
N SER A 171 -1.83 9.79 -2.50
CA SER A 171 -1.22 9.00 -3.57
C SER A 171 0.28 8.89 -3.38
N GLY A 172 0.80 7.68 -3.49
CA GLY A 172 2.23 7.42 -3.55
C GLY A 172 2.62 6.78 -4.87
N ALA A 173 3.74 7.23 -5.45
CA ALA A 173 4.30 6.67 -6.67
C ALA A 173 5.78 6.34 -6.46
N PHE A 174 6.23 5.26 -7.10
CA PHE A 174 7.58 4.73 -6.95
C PHE A 174 8.16 4.41 -8.33
N LEU A 175 9.36 4.92 -8.60
CA LEU A 175 10.12 4.53 -9.77
C LEU A 175 11.01 3.33 -9.40
N VAL A 176 10.74 2.19 -10.02
CA VAL A 176 11.47 0.94 -9.84
C VAL A 176 12.35 0.71 -11.06
N GLY A 177 13.61 0.33 -10.86
CA GLY A 177 14.52 0.11 -11.98
C GLY A 177 15.78 -0.66 -11.63
N LYS A 178 16.62 -0.90 -12.66
CA LYS A 178 17.90 -1.63 -12.54
C LYS A 178 19.04 -0.78 -11.96
N LYS A 179 18.94 0.55 -12.11
CA LYS A 179 19.98 1.47 -11.63
C LYS A 179 20.08 1.37 -10.11
N LYS A 180 21.28 1.15 -9.59
CA LYS A 180 21.54 1.08 -8.15
C LYS A 180 21.07 2.35 -7.44
N SER A 181 20.39 2.15 -6.33
CA SER A 181 19.90 3.16 -5.40
C SER A 181 20.20 2.71 -3.97
N ARG A 182 19.83 3.54 -2.98
CA ARG A 182 20.01 3.23 -1.55
C ARG A 182 19.03 2.18 -1.03
N VAL A 183 17.96 1.88 -1.78
CA VAL A 183 16.91 0.93 -1.38
C VAL A 183 16.71 -0.07 -2.50
N ARG A 184 16.87 -1.36 -2.20
CA ARG A 184 16.57 -2.44 -3.14
C ARG A 184 15.33 -3.23 -2.70
N ILE A 185 14.66 -3.82 -3.68
CA ILE A 185 13.63 -4.83 -3.46
C ILE A 185 14.31 -6.19 -3.60
N SER A 186 14.61 -6.84 -2.47
CA SER A 186 15.36 -8.11 -2.48
C SER A 186 14.46 -9.33 -2.70
N GLY A 187 13.17 -9.20 -2.47
CA GLY A 187 12.20 -10.25 -2.71
C GLY A 187 10.77 -9.83 -2.47
N VAL A 188 9.85 -10.68 -2.88
CA VAL A 188 8.41 -10.51 -2.71
C VAL A 188 7.76 -11.80 -2.26
N THR A 189 6.67 -11.70 -1.52
CA THR A 189 5.76 -12.80 -1.16
C THR A 189 4.38 -12.46 -1.67
N ILE A 190 3.89 -13.23 -2.64
CA ILE A 190 2.56 -12.99 -3.21
C ILE A 190 1.52 -13.68 -2.32
N GLY A 191 0.62 -12.87 -1.78
CA GLY A 191 -0.40 -13.36 -0.86
C GLY A 191 -1.52 -14.12 -1.55
N LYS A 192 -2.19 -14.95 -0.78
CA LYS A 192 -3.44 -15.63 -1.13
C LYS A 192 -4.63 -14.84 -0.63
N ILE A 193 -5.78 -15.06 -1.25
CA ILE A 193 -7.06 -14.63 -0.70
C ILE A 193 -7.37 -15.53 0.51
N VAL A 194 -7.59 -14.90 1.67
CA VAL A 194 -7.90 -15.58 2.94
C VAL A 194 -9.25 -15.09 3.44
N ASP A 195 -10.16 -16.01 3.69
CA ASP A 195 -11.50 -15.74 4.19
C ASP A 195 -11.80 -16.50 5.48
N TYR A 196 -12.06 -15.79 6.55
CA TYR A 196 -12.49 -16.35 7.85
C TYR A 196 -14.01 -16.22 8.07
N GLY A 197 -14.77 -15.90 7.03
CA GLY A 197 -16.23 -15.79 7.10
C GLY A 197 -16.73 -14.53 7.81
N LEU A 198 -15.90 -13.49 7.90
CA LEU A 198 -16.29 -12.22 8.54
C LEU A 198 -17.23 -11.43 7.64
N LYS A 199 -18.33 -10.94 8.23
CA LYS A 199 -19.41 -10.22 7.52
C LYS A 199 -19.61 -8.80 8.02
N ASP A 200 -18.63 -8.21 8.71
CA ASP A 200 -18.68 -6.85 9.21
C ASP A 200 -17.84 -5.91 8.32
N SER A 201 -18.51 -5.24 7.38
CA SER A 201 -17.88 -4.27 6.47
C SER A 201 -17.35 -3.01 7.18
N GLN A 202 -17.74 -2.79 8.44
CA GLN A 202 -17.24 -1.67 9.24
C GLN A 202 -15.99 -2.04 10.04
N ASN A 203 -15.54 -3.29 9.96
CA ASN A 203 -14.35 -3.80 10.64
C ASN A 203 -13.39 -4.45 9.63
N MET A 204 -12.94 -3.66 8.66
CA MET A 204 -12.05 -4.15 7.59
C MET A 204 -10.72 -4.67 8.14
N GLY A 205 -10.20 -4.08 9.23
CA GLY A 205 -8.99 -4.57 9.87
C GLY A 205 -9.11 -6.03 10.32
N ALA A 206 -10.27 -6.44 10.85
CA ALA A 206 -10.52 -7.84 11.18
C ALA A 206 -10.55 -8.74 9.94
N CYS A 207 -11.10 -8.28 8.83
CA CYS A 207 -11.15 -9.02 7.56
C CYS A 207 -9.73 -9.20 6.96
N MET A 208 -8.86 -8.19 7.10
CA MET A 208 -7.52 -8.18 6.53
C MET A 208 -6.47 -8.93 7.38
N ALA A 209 -6.62 -8.95 8.70
CA ALA A 209 -5.63 -9.53 9.61
C ALA A 209 -5.26 -11.00 9.32
N PRO A 210 -6.19 -11.90 8.92
CA PRO A 210 -5.86 -13.26 8.53
C PRO A 210 -4.92 -13.35 7.32
N ALA A 211 -5.16 -12.51 6.30
CA ALA A 211 -4.31 -12.46 5.10
C ALA A 211 -2.90 -11.90 5.42
N ALA A 212 -2.83 -10.86 6.26
CA ALA A 212 -1.56 -10.35 6.75
C ALA A 212 -0.78 -11.42 7.53
N CYS A 213 -1.47 -12.17 8.41
CA CYS A 213 -0.87 -13.28 9.15
C CYS A 213 -0.32 -14.36 8.21
N ASP A 214 -1.09 -14.80 7.20
CA ASP A 214 -0.64 -15.80 6.21
C ASP A 214 0.59 -15.31 5.45
N THR A 215 0.57 -14.08 4.95
CA THR A 215 1.66 -13.51 4.16
C THR A 215 2.95 -13.33 4.98
N ILE A 216 2.86 -12.86 6.23
CA ILE A 216 4.01 -12.71 7.12
C ILE A 216 4.62 -14.08 7.44
N LEU A 217 3.81 -15.06 7.85
CA LEU A 217 4.29 -16.41 8.13
C LEU A 217 4.92 -17.05 6.90
N GLN A 218 4.27 -16.91 5.74
CA GLN A 218 4.79 -17.49 4.51
C GLN A 218 6.11 -16.83 4.09
N ASN A 219 6.25 -15.51 4.24
CA ASN A 219 7.52 -14.83 3.99
C ASN A 219 8.64 -15.38 4.86
N LEU A 220 8.41 -15.46 6.18
CA LEU A 220 9.42 -15.99 7.12
C LEU A 220 9.83 -17.43 6.76
N MET A 221 8.85 -18.29 6.48
CA MET A 221 9.13 -19.68 6.09
C MET A 221 9.88 -19.78 4.75
N ASP A 222 9.41 -19.08 3.73
CA ASP A 222 9.98 -19.19 2.39
C ASP A 222 11.43 -18.65 2.31
N PHE A 223 11.71 -17.56 3.06
CA PHE A 223 13.06 -17.00 3.12
C PHE A 223 13.95 -17.65 4.20
N GLY A 224 13.40 -18.53 5.05
CA GLY A 224 14.13 -19.12 6.18
C GLY A 224 14.60 -18.06 7.17
N ARG A 225 13.72 -17.12 7.51
CA ARG A 225 14.00 -15.97 8.38
C ARG A 225 13.13 -15.99 9.61
N ASP A 226 13.62 -15.36 10.66
CA ASP A 226 12.86 -15.03 11.86
C ASP A 226 12.34 -13.57 11.80
N GLU A 227 11.41 -13.21 12.69
CA GLU A 227 10.93 -11.85 12.82
C GLU A 227 12.04 -10.84 13.13
N LYS A 228 13.09 -11.28 13.82
CA LYS A 228 14.27 -10.47 14.21
C LYS A 228 15.20 -10.14 13.04
N ASP A 229 15.06 -10.84 11.91
CA ASP A 229 15.79 -10.54 10.68
C ASP A 229 15.27 -9.27 9.99
N TYR A 230 14.16 -8.72 10.49
CA TYR A 230 13.56 -7.48 10.03
C TYR A 230 13.58 -6.41 11.11
N ASP A 231 14.13 -5.24 10.81
CA ASP A 231 14.05 -4.08 11.70
C ASP A 231 12.59 -3.66 11.93
N ARG A 232 11.76 -3.80 10.89
CA ARG A 232 10.31 -3.59 10.96
C ARG A 232 9.55 -4.57 10.07
N ILE A 233 8.40 -5.02 10.58
CA ILE A 233 7.34 -5.67 9.81
C ILE A 233 6.18 -4.68 9.78
N ILE A 234 5.87 -4.16 8.59
CA ILE A 234 4.99 -3.00 8.44
C ILE A 234 3.74 -3.38 7.67
N THR A 235 2.57 -3.31 8.31
CA THR A 235 1.28 -3.51 7.65
C THR A 235 0.72 -2.21 7.08
N GLY A 236 -0.11 -2.32 6.04
CA GLY A 236 -0.63 -1.16 5.33
C GLY A 236 -1.68 -0.37 6.10
N ASP A 237 -2.72 -1.03 6.59
CA ASP A 237 -3.89 -0.36 7.12
C ASP A 237 -4.79 -1.27 7.97
N LEU A 238 -4.19 -2.14 8.76
CA LEU A 238 -4.93 -2.97 9.72
C LEU A 238 -5.61 -2.13 10.81
N GLY A 239 -4.98 -1.01 11.16
CA GLY A 239 -5.41 -0.18 12.26
C GLY A 239 -5.33 -0.88 13.61
N TYR A 240 -5.80 -0.22 14.66
CA TYR A 240 -5.69 -0.72 16.04
C TYR A 240 -6.39 -2.07 16.25
N VAL A 241 -7.58 -2.24 15.68
CA VAL A 241 -8.35 -3.49 15.81
C VAL A 241 -7.70 -4.62 15.05
N GLY A 242 -7.36 -4.40 13.77
CA GLY A 242 -6.73 -5.44 12.94
C GLY A 242 -5.34 -5.83 13.44
N GLN A 243 -4.55 -4.87 13.94
CA GLN A 243 -3.26 -5.14 14.57
C GLN A 243 -3.40 -6.08 15.77
N SER A 244 -4.37 -5.80 16.66
CA SER A 244 -4.62 -6.66 17.82
C SER A 244 -4.95 -8.09 17.42
N ILE A 245 -5.79 -8.25 16.41
CA ILE A 245 -6.16 -9.58 15.85
C ILE A 245 -4.94 -10.24 15.20
N LEU A 246 -4.13 -9.51 14.43
CA LEU A 246 -2.91 -10.02 13.84
C LEU A 246 -1.96 -10.60 14.90
N PHE A 247 -1.74 -9.86 15.99
CA PHE A 247 -0.88 -10.34 17.08
C PHE A 247 -1.41 -11.62 17.74
N ASP A 248 -2.72 -11.74 17.91
CA ASP A 248 -3.32 -12.95 18.47
C ASP A 248 -3.21 -14.15 17.52
N LEU A 249 -3.37 -13.92 16.20
CA LEU A 249 -3.20 -14.97 15.19
C LEU A 249 -1.75 -15.45 15.11
N LEU A 250 -0.79 -14.54 15.08
CA LEU A 250 0.64 -14.87 15.04
C LEU A 250 1.09 -15.57 16.32
N ARG A 251 0.63 -15.13 17.50
CA ARG A 251 0.96 -15.77 18.78
C ARG A 251 0.48 -17.22 18.85
N LYS A 252 -0.69 -17.54 18.28
CA LYS A 252 -1.18 -18.93 18.13
C LYS A 252 -0.28 -19.80 17.25
N LYS A 253 0.57 -19.18 16.43
CA LYS A 253 1.57 -19.83 15.59
C LYS A 253 2.99 -19.79 16.20
N GLY A 254 3.13 -19.29 17.43
CA GLY A 254 4.41 -19.18 18.12
C GLY A 254 5.27 -18.00 17.73
N LEU A 255 4.70 -16.98 17.04
CA LEU A 255 5.41 -15.79 16.58
C LEU A 255 4.92 -14.54 17.31
N ASP A 256 5.83 -13.68 17.76
CA ASP A 256 5.53 -12.38 18.35
C ASP A 256 6.32 -11.26 17.65
N ILE A 257 5.61 -10.36 16.96
CA ILE A 257 6.19 -9.25 16.20
C ILE A 257 5.95 -7.89 16.86
N LYS A 258 5.46 -7.83 18.09
CA LYS A 258 5.03 -6.56 18.72
C LYS A 258 6.11 -5.51 18.78
N GLU A 259 7.36 -5.90 19.03
CA GLU A 259 8.48 -4.97 19.22
C GLU A 259 8.92 -4.30 17.92
N ASN A 260 8.78 -4.99 16.78
CA ASN A 260 9.20 -4.49 15.47
C ASN A 260 8.05 -4.26 14.50
N HIS A 261 6.80 -4.38 14.95
CA HIS A 261 5.63 -4.09 14.12
C HIS A 261 5.32 -2.60 14.04
N MET A 262 4.91 -2.17 12.87
CA MET A 262 4.36 -0.85 12.58
C MET A 262 3.14 -1.02 11.65
N ASP A 263 2.15 -0.14 11.78
CA ASP A 263 1.02 -0.07 10.85
C ASP A 263 0.89 1.35 10.28
N CYS A 264 0.82 1.47 8.94
CA CYS A 264 0.76 2.77 8.28
C CYS A 264 -0.50 3.53 8.68
N GLY A 265 -1.64 2.84 8.79
CA GLY A 265 -2.91 3.44 9.18
C GLY A 265 -2.91 3.99 10.61
N MET A 266 -2.14 3.38 11.51
CA MET A 266 -1.96 3.89 12.87
C MET A 266 -0.97 5.05 12.96
N THR A 267 -0.06 5.15 11.98
CA THR A 267 1.02 6.14 12.00
C THR A 267 0.63 7.46 11.33
N ILE A 268 -0.26 7.40 10.34
CA ILE A 268 -0.60 8.56 9.51
C ILE A 268 -1.47 9.60 10.22
N PHE A 269 -2.32 9.16 11.16
CA PHE A 269 -3.22 10.03 11.92
C PHE A 269 -2.95 9.99 13.40
N ASP A 270 -3.16 11.10 14.07
CA ASP A 270 -3.32 11.15 15.53
C ASP A 270 -4.75 10.72 15.90
N GLN A 271 -4.86 9.57 16.54
CA GLN A 271 -6.15 8.97 16.88
C GLN A 271 -7.03 9.88 17.75
N GLN A 272 -6.41 10.61 18.70
CA GLN A 272 -7.13 11.39 19.70
C GLN A 272 -7.65 12.70 19.11
N THR A 273 -6.84 13.39 18.35
CA THR A 273 -7.14 14.73 17.84
C THR A 273 -7.86 14.70 16.49
N GLN A 274 -7.62 13.69 15.67
CA GLN A 274 -8.19 13.60 14.32
C GLN A 274 -9.41 12.67 14.19
N HIS A 275 -9.82 11.99 15.28
CA HIS A 275 -11.04 11.17 15.37
C HIS A 275 -11.16 10.11 14.28
N THR A 276 -10.09 9.39 14.00
CA THR A 276 -10.03 8.37 12.94
C THR A 276 -10.36 6.95 13.40
N ASN A 277 -10.81 6.79 14.66
CA ASN A 277 -11.20 5.51 15.29
C ASN A 277 -10.07 4.47 15.24
N SER A 278 -10.15 3.48 14.32
CA SER A 278 -9.14 2.43 14.19
C SER A 278 -7.91 2.84 13.34
N GLY A 279 -7.82 4.09 12.90
CA GLY A 279 -6.70 4.62 12.11
C GLY A 279 -7.05 4.90 10.66
N GLY A 280 -6.03 5.08 9.82
CA GLY A 280 -6.16 5.30 8.38
C GLY A 280 -6.32 4.00 7.59
N SER A 281 -6.86 4.07 6.38
CA SER A 281 -7.04 2.94 5.48
C SER A 281 -6.94 3.38 4.01
N GLY A 282 -6.75 2.41 3.12
CA GLY A 282 -6.71 2.63 1.67
C GLY A 282 -5.33 2.38 1.06
N CYS A 283 -5.30 2.10 -0.23
CA CYS A 283 -4.03 1.87 -0.93
C CYS A 283 -3.15 3.13 -0.99
N GLY A 284 -3.73 4.32 -0.91
CA GLY A 284 -3.00 5.57 -0.70
C GLY A 284 -2.31 5.63 0.66
N CYS A 285 -2.91 5.09 1.73
CA CYS A 285 -2.35 5.08 3.08
C CYS A 285 -0.96 4.42 3.13
N ALA A 286 -0.88 3.18 2.69
CA ALA A 286 0.37 2.43 2.64
C ALA A 286 1.39 3.11 1.70
N ALA A 287 0.94 3.60 0.54
CA ALA A 287 1.81 4.20 -0.46
C ALA A 287 2.45 5.51 0.01
N ILE A 288 1.68 6.48 0.52
CA ILE A 288 2.28 7.74 0.98
C ILE A 288 3.14 7.57 2.22
N THR A 289 2.78 6.64 3.12
CA THR A 289 3.61 6.32 4.29
C THR A 289 4.94 5.68 3.87
N LEU A 290 4.93 4.77 2.89
CA LEU A 290 6.16 4.21 2.34
C LEU A 290 7.03 5.29 1.71
N ALA A 291 6.45 6.16 0.85
CA ALA A 291 7.19 7.19 0.13
C ALA A 291 7.79 8.26 1.08
N ALA A 292 6.98 8.80 1.98
CA ALA A 292 7.34 9.97 2.77
C ALA A 292 8.10 9.63 4.06
N TYR A 293 7.81 8.49 4.67
CA TYR A 293 8.38 8.16 5.99
C TYR A 293 9.29 6.94 5.98
N ILE A 294 8.84 5.81 5.39
CA ILE A 294 9.58 4.54 5.47
C ILE A 294 10.84 4.57 4.59
N MET A 295 10.73 5.04 3.34
CA MET A 295 11.89 5.15 2.44
C MET A 295 13.04 6.00 3.02
N PRO A 296 12.83 7.17 3.62
CA PRO A 296 13.88 7.92 4.29
C PRO A 296 14.63 7.14 5.38
N GLN A 297 13.94 6.29 6.15
CA GLN A 297 14.60 5.44 7.17
C GLN A 297 15.51 4.38 6.52
N LEU A 298 15.07 3.81 5.40
CA LEU A 298 15.90 2.89 4.62
C LEU A 298 17.06 3.63 3.93
N ILE A 299 16.82 4.79 3.33
CA ILE A 299 17.86 5.58 2.65
C ILE A 299 18.96 6.02 3.63
N SER A 300 18.60 6.42 4.84
CA SER A 300 19.58 6.79 5.89
C SER A 300 20.33 5.60 6.47
N GLY A 301 19.78 4.39 6.30
CA GLY A 301 20.29 3.16 6.90
C GLY A 301 19.93 3.01 8.38
N GLU A 302 18.99 3.78 8.89
CA GLU A 302 18.37 3.57 10.21
C GLU A 302 17.70 2.20 10.27
N TRP A 303 16.99 1.85 9.21
CA TRP A 303 16.50 0.48 8.98
C TRP A 303 17.29 -0.17 7.86
N LYS A 304 17.74 -1.41 8.10
CA LYS A 304 18.52 -2.20 7.14
C LYS A 304 17.65 -3.11 6.29
N ARG A 305 16.64 -3.71 6.90
CA ARG A 305 15.69 -4.60 6.22
C ARG A 305 14.30 -4.47 6.84
N ILE A 306 13.30 -4.30 6.00
CA ILE A 306 11.91 -4.33 6.41
C ILE A 306 11.11 -5.32 5.56
N LEU A 307 10.00 -5.81 6.13
CA LEU A 307 8.94 -6.49 5.40
C LEU A 307 7.73 -5.55 5.35
N PHE A 308 7.45 -5.02 4.18
CA PHE A 308 6.30 -4.15 3.92
C PHE A 308 5.13 -4.99 3.41
N VAL A 309 4.00 -4.97 4.13
CA VAL A 309 2.84 -5.85 3.92
C VAL A 309 1.56 -5.03 3.80
N PRO A 310 1.33 -4.35 2.67
CA PRO A 310 0.03 -3.74 2.39
C PRO A 310 -1.09 -4.77 2.42
N THR A 311 -2.19 -4.39 3.07
CA THR A 311 -3.36 -5.25 3.35
C THR A 311 -4.58 -4.75 2.61
N GLY A 312 -5.52 -5.63 2.24
CA GLY A 312 -6.73 -5.28 1.51
C GLY A 312 -7.92 -6.13 1.92
N ALA A 313 -9.08 -5.49 2.07
CA ALA A 313 -10.37 -6.12 2.24
C ALA A 313 -11.11 -6.14 0.90
N LEU A 314 -11.31 -7.32 0.32
CA LEU A 314 -11.94 -7.49 -0.99
C LEU A 314 -13.46 -7.45 -0.85
N MET A 315 -13.99 -6.27 -0.51
CA MET A 315 -15.41 -6.08 -0.29
C MET A 315 -16.12 -5.73 -1.59
N SER A 316 -17.21 -6.45 -1.86
CA SER A 316 -18.22 -6.07 -2.85
C SER A 316 -19.52 -5.72 -2.13
N THR A 317 -20.07 -4.53 -2.37
CA THR A 317 -21.34 -4.13 -1.76
C THR A 317 -22.51 -5.02 -2.21
N VAL A 318 -22.44 -5.58 -3.41
CA VAL A 318 -23.44 -6.53 -3.92
C VAL A 318 -23.39 -7.83 -3.11
N SER A 319 -22.23 -8.49 -3.10
CA SER A 319 -22.05 -9.76 -2.38
C SER A 319 -22.29 -9.61 -0.87
N PHE A 320 -21.81 -8.51 -0.27
CA PHE A 320 -22.03 -8.21 1.14
C PHE A 320 -23.52 -8.07 1.47
N ASN A 321 -24.31 -7.37 0.64
CA ASN A 321 -25.74 -7.21 0.83
C ASN A 321 -26.51 -8.56 0.63
N GLU A 322 -25.92 -9.50 -0.10
CA GLU A 322 -26.42 -10.89 -0.24
C GLU A 322 -26.00 -11.79 0.93
N GLY A 323 -25.23 -11.25 1.88
CA GLY A 323 -24.82 -11.96 3.09
C GLY A 323 -23.52 -12.74 2.98
N GLU A 324 -22.72 -12.49 1.93
CA GLU A 324 -21.40 -13.07 1.78
C GLU A 324 -20.36 -12.39 2.71
N SER A 325 -19.27 -13.10 2.96
CA SER A 325 -18.14 -12.61 3.76
C SER A 325 -17.25 -11.65 2.99
N VAL A 326 -16.35 -10.97 3.71
CA VAL A 326 -15.33 -10.07 3.16
C VAL A 326 -13.96 -10.74 3.28
N PRO A 327 -13.43 -11.33 2.20
CA PRO A 327 -12.10 -11.92 2.22
C PRO A 327 -11.00 -10.86 2.26
N GLY A 328 -9.83 -11.24 2.80
CA GLY A 328 -8.64 -10.40 2.85
C GLY A 328 -7.56 -10.87 1.88
N ILE A 329 -6.67 -9.95 1.51
CA ILE A 329 -5.45 -10.21 0.76
C ILE A 329 -4.31 -9.33 1.28
N ALA A 330 -3.06 -9.80 1.17
CA ALA A 330 -1.88 -9.00 1.51
C ALA A 330 -0.68 -9.48 0.69
N HIS A 331 0.19 -8.55 0.29
CA HIS A 331 1.42 -8.87 -0.43
C HIS A 331 2.63 -8.37 0.36
N GLY A 332 3.67 -9.19 0.48
CA GLY A 332 4.90 -8.85 1.19
C GLY A 332 6.00 -8.39 0.24
N ILE A 333 6.61 -7.24 0.53
CA ILE A 333 7.74 -6.68 -0.20
C ILE A 333 8.92 -6.57 0.76
N VAL A 334 10.03 -7.22 0.45
CA VAL A 334 11.26 -7.11 1.24
C VAL A 334 12.09 -5.95 0.71
N LEU A 335 12.22 -4.89 1.51
CA LEU A 335 13.02 -3.71 1.18
C LEU A 335 14.27 -3.68 2.04
N GLU A 336 15.42 -3.40 1.42
CA GLU A 336 16.71 -3.38 2.08
C GLU A 336 17.51 -2.12 1.74
N HIS A 337 18.20 -1.57 2.74
CA HIS A 337 19.24 -0.56 2.57
C HIS A 337 20.45 -1.13 1.83
N CYS A 338 21.10 -0.32 0.96
CA CYS A 338 22.30 -0.70 0.19
C CYS A 338 23.43 0.32 0.36
#